data_5d4a441830e15b8e4c0b0b136769e79b
#
_entry.id   5d4a441830e15b8e4c0b0b136769e79b
#
_cell.length_a   1.000
_cell.length_b   1.000
_cell.length_c   1.000
_cell.angle_alpha   90.00
_cell.angle_beta   90.00
_cell.angle_gamma   90.00
#
_symmetry.space_group_name_H-M   'P 1'
#
loop_
_entity.id
_entity.type
_entity.pdbx_description
1 polymer ?
#
loop_
_entity_poly.entity_id
_entity_poly.type
_entity_poly.pdbx_seq_one_letter_code
_entity_poly.pdbx_strand_id
1 'polypeptide(L)'
;DSIEWMHRNLARREDIVLSLHPHNDRGEGIAAAELGFMAGADRIEGCLFGNGERTGNVDLITLGLNMLTQGVDPQIDFSDLPQIRETVEYCNQLRVPERHPYGGELVFTAFSGSHQDAINKGLDALAATIRPGANNTEVSWEELREAIWEVPYLPIDPKDVGRDYQAVIRVNSQSGKGGVAYIMKTDHGINMPRAMQAEFSTVVQEITDSEGGEVNSKNMWDIFATEFLDREAPLAVEAFHMDNSPAAGGDVAVTATVTFRGEKSTVSGTGNGPIAAYANAL
;
A
#
# COMPACT_ATOMS: atom_id res chain seq x y z
N ASP A 1 1.16 33.47 -21.35
CA ASP A 1 1.22 34.77 -22.04
C ASP A 1 2.52 34.95 -22.87
N SER A 2 3.74 34.92 -22.26
CA SER A 2 5.00 35.18 -23.02
C SER A 2 5.24 34.17 -24.14
N ILE A 3 5.09 32.88 -23.87
CA ILE A 3 5.28 31.82 -24.89
C ILE A 3 4.26 31.98 -26.03
N GLU A 4 2.98 32.15 -25.68
CA GLU A 4 1.92 32.37 -26.67
C GLU A 4 2.16 33.60 -27.51
N TRP A 5 2.61 34.69 -26.89
CA TRP A 5 2.97 35.91 -27.62
C TRP A 5 4.13 35.66 -28.59
N MET A 6 5.20 34.99 -28.14
CA MET A 6 6.34 34.63 -28.99
C MET A 6 5.91 33.71 -30.13
N HIS A 7 5.11 32.68 -29.81
CA HIS A 7 4.58 31.76 -30.81
C HIS A 7 3.81 32.47 -31.92
N ARG A 8 3.04 33.50 -31.57
CA ARG A 8 2.22 34.26 -32.54
C ARG A 8 2.94 35.38 -33.26
N ASN A 9 4.05 35.92 -32.72
CA ASN A 9 4.66 37.14 -33.21
C ASN A 9 6.09 36.96 -33.75
N LEU A 10 6.73 35.81 -33.51
CA LEU A 10 8.06 35.55 -34.10
C LEU A 10 7.96 35.38 -35.63
N ALA A 11 8.75 36.15 -36.37
CA ALA A 11 8.90 35.95 -37.81
C ALA A 11 9.49 34.56 -38.08
N ARG A 12 8.99 33.86 -39.10
CA ARG A 12 9.45 32.54 -39.49
C ARG A 12 9.39 31.56 -38.33
N ARG A 13 8.27 31.59 -37.59
CA ARG A 13 8.04 30.75 -36.39
C ARG A 13 8.27 29.26 -36.67
N GLU A 14 7.95 28.82 -37.87
CA GLU A 14 8.09 27.44 -38.37
C GLU A 14 9.55 26.97 -38.51
N ASP A 15 10.49 27.93 -38.64
CA ASP A 15 11.93 27.65 -38.75
C ASP A 15 12.66 27.72 -37.39
N ILE A 16 11.95 27.99 -36.31
CA ILE A 16 12.50 28.25 -34.98
C ILE A 16 12.00 27.23 -33.98
N VAL A 17 12.90 26.63 -33.20
CA VAL A 17 12.54 25.86 -31.99
C VAL A 17 12.40 26.82 -30.82
N LEU A 18 11.18 27.03 -30.37
CA LEU A 18 10.87 27.80 -29.16
C LEU A 18 11.04 26.91 -27.94
N SER A 19 12.16 27.07 -27.23
CA SER A 19 12.51 26.28 -26.06
C SER A 19 12.20 27.04 -24.78
N LEU A 20 11.59 26.37 -23.82
CA LEU A 20 11.26 26.90 -22.48
C LEU A 20 12.12 26.20 -21.43
N HIS A 21 12.84 26.99 -20.62
CA HIS A 21 13.72 26.52 -19.57
C HIS A 21 13.31 27.14 -18.21
N PRO A 22 12.28 26.61 -17.53
CA PRO A 22 11.81 27.18 -16.25
C PRO A 22 12.63 26.66 -15.07
N HIS A 23 12.85 27.57 -14.11
CA HIS A 23 13.29 27.23 -12.75
C HIS A 23 12.10 27.05 -11.82
N ASN A 24 12.33 26.45 -10.65
CA ASN A 24 11.28 26.07 -9.69
C ASN A 24 11.27 26.95 -8.43
N ASP A 25 11.74 28.20 -8.53
CA ASP A 25 11.94 29.09 -7.37
C ASP A 25 10.65 29.34 -6.54
N ARG A 26 9.49 29.22 -7.17
CA ARG A 26 8.17 29.36 -6.52
C ARG A 26 7.39 28.05 -6.42
N GLY A 27 7.99 26.91 -6.78
CA GLY A 27 7.31 25.63 -6.82
C GLY A 27 6.38 25.44 -8.03
N GLU A 28 6.43 26.31 -9.03
CA GLU A 28 5.53 26.32 -10.20
C GLU A 28 6.21 25.84 -11.50
N GLY A 29 7.41 25.29 -11.41
CA GLY A 29 8.22 24.92 -12.59
C GLY A 29 7.50 23.98 -13.54
N ILE A 30 6.83 22.94 -13.02
CA ILE A 30 6.08 21.96 -13.81
C ILE A 30 4.86 22.59 -14.45
N ALA A 31 4.04 23.31 -13.68
CA ALA A 31 2.85 23.98 -14.21
C ALA A 31 3.22 25.02 -15.28
N ALA A 32 4.31 25.77 -15.09
CA ALA A 32 4.81 26.71 -16.08
C ALA A 32 5.27 26.00 -17.37
N ALA A 33 5.88 24.81 -17.26
CA ALA A 33 6.29 24.01 -18.39
C ALA A 33 5.09 23.46 -19.18
N GLU A 34 4.10 22.87 -18.49
CA GLU A 34 2.86 22.37 -19.10
C GLU A 34 2.12 23.47 -19.85
N LEU A 35 1.87 24.60 -19.18
CA LEU A 35 1.20 25.73 -19.78
C LEU A 35 2.01 26.34 -20.94
N GLY A 36 3.33 26.36 -20.84
CA GLY A 36 4.22 26.82 -21.90
C GLY A 36 4.18 25.92 -23.14
N PHE A 37 4.17 24.59 -22.93
CA PHE A 37 4.00 23.61 -24.00
C PHE A 37 2.63 23.78 -24.69
N MET A 38 1.55 23.89 -23.92
CA MET A 38 0.21 24.13 -24.45
C MET A 38 0.08 25.48 -25.17
N ALA A 39 0.93 26.47 -24.82
CA ALA A 39 0.96 27.79 -25.44
C ALA A 39 1.83 27.84 -26.71
N GLY A 40 2.44 26.74 -27.14
CA GLY A 40 3.18 26.61 -28.38
C GLY A 40 4.70 26.59 -28.23
N ALA A 41 5.26 26.27 -27.08
CA ALA A 41 6.67 25.88 -26.97
C ALA A 41 6.88 24.54 -27.69
N ASP A 42 7.98 24.42 -28.43
CA ASP A 42 8.34 23.17 -29.12
C ASP A 42 9.17 22.25 -28.25
N ARG A 43 9.85 22.81 -27.24
CA ARG A 43 10.73 22.06 -26.35
C ARG A 43 10.67 22.60 -24.94
N ILE A 44 10.66 21.68 -23.96
CA ILE A 44 10.86 22.00 -22.56
C ILE A 44 12.24 21.48 -22.14
N GLU A 45 13.01 22.28 -21.43
CA GLU A 45 14.30 21.94 -20.88
C GLU A 45 14.21 21.87 -19.35
N GLY A 46 14.75 20.82 -18.77
CA GLY A 46 14.74 20.61 -17.33
C GLY A 46 15.76 19.58 -16.88
N CYS A 47 15.60 19.08 -15.68
CA CYS A 47 16.49 18.08 -15.08
C CYS A 47 15.70 16.91 -14.52
N LEU A 48 16.31 15.73 -14.48
CA LEU A 48 15.71 14.57 -13.81
C LEU A 48 15.55 14.90 -12.32
N PHE A 49 14.37 14.64 -11.80
CA PHE A 49 13.95 14.96 -10.43
C PHE A 49 14.11 16.44 -10.06
N GLY A 50 14.13 17.32 -11.05
CA GLY A 50 14.23 18.77 -10.85
C GLY A 50 15.58 19.25 -10.30
N ASN A 51 16.62 18.40 -10.31
CA ASN A 51 17.93 18.77 -9.76
C ASN A 51 18.58 19.91 -10.55
N GLY A 52 18.87 21.02 -9.90
CA GLY A 52 19.45 22.21 -10.54
C GLY A 52 19.81 23.29 -9.52
N GLU A 53 20.16 24.47 -10.01
CA GLU A 53 20.51 25.58 -9.13
C GLU A 53 19.34 26.06 -8.28
N ARG A 54 19.63 26.54 -7.08
CA ARG A 54 18.69 27.07 -6.09
C ARG A 54 17.63 26.04 -5.70
N THR A 55 16.37 26.23 -6.09
CA THR A 55 15.26 25.31 -5.87
C THR A 55 15.09 24.28 -6.98
N GLY A 56 16.01 24.29 -7.96
CA GLY A 56 16.01 23.38 -9.10
C GLY A 56 15.30 23.94 -10.34
N ASN A 57 15.27 23.11 -11.36
CA ASN A 57 14.62 23.34 -12.65
C ASN A 57 13.29 22.57 -12.72
N VAL A 58 12.59 22.66 -13.85
CA VAL A 58 11.47 21.78 -14.09
C VAL A 58 11.91 20.32 -14.01
N ASP A 59 11.14 19.53 -13.29
CA ASP A 59 11.37 18.09 -13.16
C ASP A 59 10.82 17.35 -14.38
N LEU A 60 11.71 16.79 -15.18
CA LEU A 60 11.32 16.05 -16.39
C LEU A 60 10.63 14.73 -16.09
N ILE A 61 10.88 14.11 -14.93
CA ILE A 61 10.17 12.89 -14.51
C ILE A 61 8.69 13.21 -14.29
N THR A 62 8.42 14.21 -13.46
CA THR A 62 7.02 14.61 -13.17
C THR A 62 6.34 15.15 -14.43
N LEU A 63 6.99 15.97 -15.23
CA LEU A 63 6.41 16.50 -16.47
C LEU A 63 6.03 15.37 -17.44
N GLY A 64 6.97 14.44 -17.70
CA GLY A 64 6.73 13.33 -18.62
C GLY A 64 5.64 12.38 -18.14
N LEU A 65 5.61 12.04 -16.86
CA LEU A 65 4.56 11.19 -16.30
C LEU A 65 3.20 11.90 -16.20
N ASN A 66 3.16 13.22 -16.00
CA ASN A 66 1.93 14.00 -16.14
C ASN A 66 1.36 13.91 -17.55
N MET A 67 2.22 14.00 -18.58
CA MET A 67 1.80 13.81 -19.98
C MET A 67 1.24 12.40 -20.20
N LEU A 68 1.94 11.37 -19.73
CA LEU A 68 1.53 9.97 -19.86
C LEU A 68 0.16 9.73 -19.21
N THR A 69 -0.07 10.23 -18.00
CA THR A 69 -1.37 10.10 -17.29
C THR A 69 -2.51 10.86 -17.96
N GLN A 70 -2.22 11.80 -18.86
CA GLN A 70 -3.19 12.49 -19.71
C GLN A 70 -3.32 11.84 -21.10
N GLY A 71 -2.69 10.69 -21.34
CA GLY A 71 -2.75 9.96 -22.62
C GLY A 71 -1.81 10.52 -23.69
N VAL A 72 -0.82 11.35 -23.31
CA VAL A 72 0.19 11.88 -24.20
C VAL A 72 1.50 11.17 -23.94
N ASP A 73 1.97 10.38 -24.91
CA ASP A 73 3.26 9.69 -24.82
C ASP A 73 4.42 10.69 -24.89
N PRO A 74 5.20 10.86 -23.81
CA PRO A 74 6.38 11.76 -23.82
C PRO A 74 7.56 11.20 -24.63
N GLN A 75 7.46 9.97 -25.12
CA GLN A 75 8.54 9.23 -25.81
C GLN A 75 9.80 9.08 -24.95
N ILE A 76 9.62 8.99 -23.65
CA ILE A 76 10.66 8.76 -22.65
C ILE A 76 10.28 7.51 -21.86
N ASP A 77 11.24 6.60 -21.71
CA ASP A 77 11.03 5.37 -20.95
C ASP A 77 11.23 5.60 -19.45
N PHE A 78 10.17 5.50 -18.68
CA PHE A 78 10.16 5.55 -17.21
C PHE A 78 9.84 4.19 -16.58
N SER A 79 9.88 3.10 -17.34
CA SER A 79 9.46 1.77 -16.87
C SER A 79 10.33 1.18 -15.74
N ASP A 80 11.50 1.76 -15.48
CA ASP A 80 12.34 1.44 -14.31
C ASP A 80 12.77 2.73 -13.57
N LEU A 81 11.78 3.41 -13.02
CA LEU A 81 11.99 4.64 -12.25
C LEU A 81 12.89 4.45 -11.00
N PRO A 82 12.86 3.31 -10.28
CA PRO A 82 13.81 3.03 -9.21
C PRO A 82 15.26 3.10 -9.66
N GLN A 83 15.62 2.48 -10.79
CA GLN A 83 16.98 2.49 -11.32
C GLN A 83 17.39 3.90 -11.80
N ILE A 84 16.47 4.63 -12.44
CA ILE A 84 16.71 6.04 -12.82
C ILE A 84 17.03 6.88 -11.58
N ARG A 85 16.25 6.71 -10.50
CA ARG A 85 16.47 7.39 -9.22
C ARG A 85 17.84 7.07 -8.63
N GLU A 86 18.18 5.80 -8.49
CA GLU A 86 19.49 5.36 -7.98
C GLU A 86 20.65 5.95 -8.79
N THR A 87 20.52 5.96 -10.10
CA THR A 87 21.54 6.54 -11.00
C THR A 87 21.71 8.03 -10.75
N VAL A 88 20.61 8.78 -10.65
CA VAL A 88 20.62 10.23 -10.41
C VAL A 88 21.17 10.54 -9.01
N GLU A 89 20.75 9.82 -7.98
CA GLU A 89 21.27 9.99 -6.61
C GLU A 89 22.77 9.70 -6.53
N TYR A 90 23.25 8.65 -7.23
CA TYR A 90 24.66 8.34 -7.31
C TYR A 90 25.47 9.46 -8.00
N CYS A 91 24.98 9.94 -9.15
CA CYS A 91 25.70 10.99 -9.91
C CYS A 91 25.70 12.35 -9.20
N ASN A 92 24.59 12.71 -8.58
CA ASN A 92 24.41 14.03 -7.99
C ASN A 92 24.80 14.10 -6.50
N GLN A 93 24.95 12.93 -5.84
CA GLN A 93 25.19 12.81 -4.40
C GLN A 93 24.12 13.52 -3.55
N LEU A 94 22.90 13.62 -4.08
CA LEU A 94 21.71 14.18 -3.44
C LEU A 94 20.57 13.18 -3.53
N ARG A 95 19.84 12.98 -2.45
CA ARG A 95 18.68 12.10 -2.42
C ARG A 95 17.46 12.74 -3.05
N VAL A 96 16.69 11.96 -3.78
CA VAL A 96 15.34 12.33 -4.23
C VAL A 96 14.42 12.33 -3.00
N PRO A 97 13.60 13.39 -2.78
CA PRO A 97 12.69 13.44 -1.66
C PRO A 97 11.72 12.23 -1.65
N GLU A 98 11.46 11.68 -0.47
CA GLU A 98 10.57 10.51 -0.30
C GLU A 98 9.15 10.77 -0.82
N ARG A 99 8.70 12.04 -0.82
CA ARG A 99 7.39 12.48 -1.33
C ARG A 99 7.46 13.08 -2.72
N HIS A 100 8.56 12.83 -3.46
CA HIS A 100 8.67 13.29 -4.85
C HIS A 100 7.55 12.66 -5.70
N PRO A 101 6.83 13.44 -6.53
CA PRO A 101 5.79 12.89 -7.41
C PRO A 101 6.32 11.70 -8.23
N TYR A 102 5.57 10.61 -8.29
CA TYR A 102 5.89 9.34 -8.97
C TYR A 102 7.17 8.64 -8.48
N GLY A 103 8.27 9.35 -8.28
CA GLY A 103 9.59 8.78 -8.00
C GLY A 103 9.91 8.55 -6.53
N GLY A 104 9.19 9.19 -5.61
CA GLY A 104 9.43 9.07 -4.18
C GLY A 104 9.03 7.71 -3.63
N GLU A 105 9.65 7.31 -2.52
CA GLU A 105 9.36 6.01 -1.89
C GLU A 105 7.93 5.93 -1.35
N LEU A 106 7.37 7.06 -0.91
CA LEU A 106 6.03 7.12 -0.29
C LEU A 106 4.88 7.28 -1.28
N VAL A 107 5.15 7.37 -2.59
CA VAL A 107 4.12 7.59 -3.62
C VAL A 107 3.04 6.51 -3.62
N PHE A 108 3.43 5.25 -3.42
CA PHE A 108 2.53 4.10 -3.38
C PHE A 108 2.20 3.66 -1.95
N THR A 109 2.29 4.58 -0.98
CA THR A 109 2.05 4.30 0.44
C THR A 109 0.77 4.99 0.90
N ALA A 110 -0.11 4.24 1.57
CA ALA A 110 -1.31 4.78 2.21
C ALA A 110 -1.25 4.50 3.71
N PHE A 111 -1.42 5.55 4.54
CA PHE A 111 -1.40 5.45 6.00
C PHE A 111 -2.80 5.49 6.62
N SER A 112 -3.73 6.22 5.99
CA SER A 112 -5.12 6.31 6.47
C SER A 112 -5.87 5.01 6.21
N GLY A 113 -6.55 4.47 7.21
CA GLY A 113 -7.33 3.24 7.09
C GLY A 113 -8.43 3.32 6.03
N SER A 114 -9.02 4.50 5.80
CA SER A 114 -10.01 4.70 4.74
C SER A 114 -9.39 4.61 3.33
N HIS A 115 -8.17 5.13 3.15
CA HIS A 115 -7.45 5.01 1.88
C HIS A 115 -7.02 3.55 1.63
N GLN A 116 -6.52 2.88 2.65
CA GLN A 116 -6.14 1.47 2.57
C GLN A 116 -7.35 0.58 2.22
N ASP A 117 -8.51 0.82 2.85
CA ASP A 117 -9.76 0.10 2.54
C ASP A 117 -10.21 0.34 1.09
N ALA A 118 -10.10 1.58 0.61
CA ALA A 118 -10.45 1.93 -0.76
C ALA A 118 -9.50 1.26 -1.79
N ILE A 119 -8.18 1.26 -1.52
CA ILE A 119 -7.19 0.57 -2.37
C ILE A 119 -7.47 -0.93 -2.39
N ASN A 120 -7.71 -1.55 -1.22
CA ASN A 120 -8.03 -2.97 -1.15
C ASN A 120 -9.29 -3.32 -1.95
N LYS A 121 -10.37 -2.53 -1.83
CA LYS A 121 -11.58 -2.71 -2.64
C LYS A 121 -11.33 -2.50 -4.13
N GLY A 122 -10.46 -1.57 -4.50
CA GLY A 122 -10.06 -1.35 -5.88
C GLY A 122 -9.31 -2.56 -6.45
N LEU A 123 -8.39 -3.13 -5.68
CA LEU A 123 -7.68 -4.36 -6.06
C LEU A 123 -8.62 -5.57 -6.14
N ASP A 124 -9.60 -5.71 -5.23
CA ASP A 124 -10.62 -6.76 -5.30
C ASP A 124 -11.51 -6.59 -6.56
N ALA A 125 -11.89 -5.36 -6.88
CA ALA A 125 -12.65 -5.06 -8.10
C ALA A 125 -11.83 -5.41 -9.36
N LEU A 126 -10.54 -5.07 -9.38
CA LEU A 126 -9.63 -5.40 -10.48
C LEU A 126 -9.50 -6.92 -10.64
N ALA A 127 -9.32 -7.68 -9.55
CA ALA A 127 -9.27 -9.14 -9.56
C ALA A 127 -10.55 -9.75 -10.14
N ALA A 128 -11.72 -9.20 -9.80
CA ALA A 128 -13.01 -9.64 -10.31
C ALA A 128 -13.19 -9.41 -11.82
N THR A 129 -12.49 -8.46 -12.44
CA THR A 129 -12.48 -8.28 -13.90
C THR A 129 -11.73 -9.39 -14.62
N ILE A 130 -10.71 -9.96 -13.97
CA ILE A 130 -9.90 -11.07 -14.50
C ILE A 130 -10.62 -12.39 -14.28
N ARG A 131 -11.12 -12.63 -13.08
CA ARG A 131 -11.82 -13.84 -12.69
C ARG A 131 -13.09 -13.50 -11.91
N PRO A 132 -14.29 -13.66 -12.50
CA PRO A 132 -15.54 -13.30 -11.85
C PRO A 132 -15.69 -13.93 -10.47
N GLY A 133 -15.92 -13.09 -9.46
CA GLY A 133 -16.08 -13.49 -8.05
C GLY A 133 -14.79 -13.66 -7.26
N ALA A 134 -13.62 -13.54 -7.88
CA ALA A 134 -12.34 -13.56 -7.19
C ALA A 134 -12.05 -12.22 -6.47
N ASN A 135 -11.25 -12.30 -5.43
CA ASN A 135 -10.64 -11.15 -4.76
C ASN A 135 -9.12 -11.08 -5.04
N ASN A 136 -8.46 -10.03 -4.61
CA ASN A 136 -7.04 -9.79 -4.90
C ASN A 136 -6.06 -10.81 -4.30
N THR A 137 -6.49 -11.68 -3.38
CA THR A 137 -5.66 -12.77 -2.85
C THR A 137 -5.79 -14.07 -3.65
N GLU A 138 -6.75 -14.13 -4.56
CA GLU A 138 -7.03 -15.32 -5.39
C GLU A 138 -6.50 -15.17 -6.83
N VAL A 139 -5.99 -13.99 -7.16
CA VAL A 139 -5.40 -13.65 -8.46
C VAL A 139 -3.94 -13.28 -8.23
N SER A 140 -3.03 -13.78 -9.05
CA SER A 140 -1.61 -13.45 -8.92
C SER A 140 -1.30 -12.01 -9.35
N TRP A 141 -0.17 -11.48 -8.90
CA TRP A 141 0.27 -10.15 -9.30
C TRP A 141 0.57 -10.05 -10.79
N GLU A 142 1.04 -11.14 -11.41
CA GLU A 142 1.26 -11.23 -12.84
C GLU A 142 -0.07 -11.09 -13.62
N GLU A 143 -1.13 -11.74 -13.14
CA GLU A 143 -2.47 -11.59 -13.75
C GLU A 143 -3.02 -10.17 -13.55
N LEU A 144 -2.87 -9.58 -12.37
CA LEU A 144 -3.31 -8.20 -12.08
C LEU A 144 -2.60 -7.16 -12.98
N ARG A 145 -1.34 -7.40 -13.34
CA ARG A 145 -0.57 -6.52 -14.23
C ARG A 145 -1.15 -6.44 -15.64
N GLU A 146 -1.86 -7.43 -16.11
CA GLU A 146 -2.47 -7.43 -17.45
C GLU A 146 -3.81 -6.66 -17.51
N ALA A 147 -4.39 -6.33 -16.36
CA ALA A 147 -5.66 -5.61 -16.29
C ALA A 147 -5.45 -4.09 -16.42
N ILE A 148 -6.50 -3.38 -16.82
CA ILE A 148 -6.52 -1.91 -16.84
C ILE A 148 -6.55 -1.39 -15.41
N TRP A 149 -5.60 -0.51 -15.08
CA TRP A 149 -5.48 0.05 -13.74
C TRP A 149 -6.61 1.03 -13.41
N GLU A 150 -7.40 0.74 -12.39
CA GLU A 150 -8.50 1.57 -11.89
C GLU A 150 -8.52 1.64 -10.36
N VAL A 151 -7.38 1.45 -9.71
CA VAL A 151 -7.30 1.46 -8.24
C VAL A 151 -7.28 2.89 -7.71
N PRO A 152 -8.24 3.30 -6.85
CA PRO A 152 -8.32 4.66 -6.32
C PRO A 152 -7.14 4.98 -5.38
N TYR A 153 -6.85 6.28 -5.23
CA TYR A 153 -5.76 6.85 -4.43
C TYR A 153 -4.33 6.55 -4.91
N LEU A 154 -4.17 5.85 -6.00
CA LEU A 154 -2.86 5.66 -6.64
C LEU A 154 -2.84 6.42 -7.97
N PRO A 155 -1.87 7.35 -8.15
CA PRO A 155 -1.90 8.28 -9.28
C PRO A 155 -1.60 7.62 -10.63
N ILE A 156 -0.93 6.47 -10.61
CA ILE A 156 -0.49 5.71 -11.79
C ILE A 156 -0.42 4.23 -11.42
N ASP A 157 -0.53 3.36 -12.40
CA ASP A 157 -0.22 1.94 -12.23
C ASP A 157 1.26 1.77 -11.82
N PRO A 158 1.57 1.15 -10.68
CA PRO A 158 2.95 0.96 -10.25
C PRO A 158 3.84 0.26 -11.28
N LYS A 159 3.28 -0.67 -12.07
CA LYS A 159 4.04 -1.38 -13.12
C LYS A 159 4.62 -0.46 -14.19
N ASP A 160 3.90 0.62 -14.54
CA ASP A 160 4.32 1.55 -15.59
C ASP A 160 5.59 2.32 -15.22
N VAL A 161 5.94 2.31 -13.94
CA VAL A 161 7.14 2.95 -13.39
C VAL A 161 8.10 1.95 -12.72
N GLY A 162 7.96 0.66 -13.02
CA GLY A 162 8.83 -0.39 -12.47
C GLY A 162 8.68 -0.62 -10.96
N ARG A 163 7.53 -0.24 -10.38
CA ARG A 163 7.26 -0.42 -8.95
C ARG A 163 6.45 -1.69 -8.70
N ASP A 164 6.50 -2.15 -7.46
CA ASP A 164 5.79 -3.33 -6.97
C ASP A 164 4.51 -2.93 -6.24
N TYR A 165 3.48 -3.76 -6.37
CA TYR A 165 2.22 -3.61 -5.63
C TYR A 165 2.38 -3.83 -4.12
N GLN A 166 3.38 -4.59 -3.68
CA GLN A 166 3.63 -4.88 -2.26
C GLN A 166 3.98 -3.64 -1.45
N ALA A 167 4.48 -2.59 -2.09
CA ALA A 167 4.82 -1.33 -1.43
C ALA A 167 3.61 -0.39 -1.23
N VAL A 168 2.41 -0.78 -1.69
CA VAL A 168 1.23 0.10 -1.73
C VAL A 168 0.64 0.37 -0.35
N ILE A 169 0.66 -0.59 0.56
CA ILE A 169 0.06 -0.45 1.89
C ILE A 169 1.10 -0.71 2.98
N ARG A 170 1.33 0.31 3.82
CA ARG A 170 2.14 0.20 5.05
C ARG A 170 1.28 0.53 6.26
N VAL A 171 1.54 -0.15 7.38
CA VAL A 171 0.81 0.06 8.63
C VAL A 171 1.66 0.86 9.61
N ASN A 172 1.09 1.95 10.11
CA ASN A 172 1.63 2.73 11.22
C ASN A 172 0.50 3.08 12.20
N SER A 173 0.78 3.89 13.21
CA SER A 173 -0.22 4.33 14.21
C SER A 173 -1.47 5.00 13.62
N GLN A 174 -1.44 5.47 12.37
CA GLN A 174 -2.58 6.09 11.66
C GLN A 174 -3.37 5.12 10.77
N SER A 175 -2.89 3.91 10.59
CA SER A 175 -3.43 2.98 9.58
C SER A 175 -4.77 2.34 9.97
N GLY A 176 -5.11 2.29 11.24
CA GLY A 176 -6.35 1.72 11.73
C GLY A 176 -6.60 0.26 11.29
N LYS A 177 -7.82 -0.24 11.57
CA LYS A 177 -8.20 -1.66 11.35
C LYS A 177 -8.13 -2.14 9.89
N GLY A 178 -8.30 -1.24 8.92
CA GLY A 178 -8.30 -1.61 7.50
C GLY A 178 -6.93 -2.06 7.01
N GLY A 179 -5.87 -1.35 7.38
CA GLY A 179 -4.49 -1.69 7.00
C GLY A 179 -3.98 -2.96 7.66
N VAL A 180 -4.28 -3.13 8.95
CA VAL A 180 -3.94 -4.34 9.70
C VAL A 180 -4.62 -5.57 9.09
N ALA A 181 -5.93 -5.46 8.81
CA ALA A 181 -6.69 -6.55 8.19
C ALA A 181 -6.18 -6.91 6.79
N TYR A 182 -5.76 -5.92 6.02
CA TYR A 182 -5.22 -6.14 4.68
C TYR A 182 -3.91 -6.93 4.73
N ILE A 183 -2.92 -6.51 5.52
CA ILE A 183 -1.64 -7.24 5.64
C ILE A 183 -1.85 -8.66 6.13
N MET A 184 -2.68 -8.86 7.16
CA MET A 184 -2.97 -10.21 7.65
C MET A 184 -3.61 -11.10 6.58
N LYS A 185 -4.48 -10.54 5.74
CA LYS A 185 -5.12 -11.26 4.63
C LYS A 185 -4.13 -11.57 3.51
N THR A 186 -3.36 -10.58 3.02
CA THR A 186 -2.51 -10.70 1.84
C THR A 186 -1.21 -11.45 2.11
N ASP A 187 -0.54 -11.13 3.20
CA ASP A 187 0.80 -11.65 3.46
C ASP A 187 0.78 -12.94 4.29
N HIS A 188 -0.26 -13.12 5.13
CA HIS A 188 -0.36 -14.27 6.03
C HIS A 188 -1.59 -15.16 5.77
N GLY A 189 -2.45 -14.82 4.81
CA GLY A 189 -3.64 -15.61 4.44
C GLY A 189 -4.74 -15.63 5.49
N ILE A 190 -4.70 -14.75 6.51
CA ILE A 190 -5.65 -14.73 7.62
C ILE A 190 -6.76 -13.71 7.37
N ASN A 191 -7.95 -14.18 7.04
CA ASN A 191 -9.14 -13.36 6.90
C ASN A 191 -9.88 -13.23 8.24
N MET A 192 -9.48 -12.23 9.04
CA MET A 192 -10.03 -12.01 10.37
C MET A 192 -11.50 -11.55 10.35
N PRO A 193 -12.37 -12.07 11.25
CA PRO A 193 -13.70 -11.51 11.50
C PRO A 193 -13.61 -10.04 11.96
N ARG A 194 -14.65 -9.24 11.69
CA ARG A 194 -14.65 -7.79 12.02
C ARG A 194 -14.34 -7.45 13.48
N ALA A 195 -14.82 -8.27 14.43
CA ALA A 195 -14.52 -8.08 15.85
C ALA A 195 -13.02 -8.24 16.12
N MET A 196 -12.41 -9.29 15.57
CA MET A 196 -10.98 -9.57 15.70
C MET A 196 -10.12 -8.50 15.01
N GLN A 197 -10.56 -7.97 13.83
CA GLN A 197 -9.87 -6.86 13.16
C GLN A 197 -9.83 -5.62 14.07
N ALA A 198 -10.91 -5.31 14.78
CA ALA A 198 -10.98 -4.16 15.67
C ALA A 198 -10.07 -4.34 16.89
N GLU A 199 -10.10 -5.50 17.52
CA GLU A 199 -9.27 -5.84 18.67
C GLU A 199 -7.78 -5.84 18.31
N PHE A 200 -7.40 -6.55 17.25
CA PHE A 200 -6.02 -6.62 16.80
C PHE A 200 -5.46 -5.26 16.35
N SER A 201 -6.28 -4.42 15.70
CA SER A 201 -5.89 -3.06 15.36
C SER A 201 -5.55 -2.22 16.59
N THR A 202 -6.26 -2.40 17.71
CA THR A 202 -5.95 -1.69 18.97
C THR A 202 -4.60 -2.14 19.53
N VAL A 203 -4.31 -3.44 19.53
CA VAL A 203 -3.02 -3.98 19.99
C VAL A 203 -1.87 -3.43 19.14
N VAL A 204 -2.01 -3.45 17.81
CA VAL A 204 -0.99 -2.90 16.89
C VAL A 204 -0.80 -1.40 17.12
N GLN A 205 -1.89 -0.66 17.35
CA GLN A 205 -1.81 0.77 17.62
C GLN A 205 -1.09 1.08 18.92
N GLU A 206 -1.38 0.37 20.00
CA GLU A 206 -0.68 0.54 21.29
C GLU A 206 0.82 0.31 21.17
N ILE A 207 1.24 -0.70 20.39
CA ILE A 207 2.67 -0.98 20.14
C ILE A 207 3.29 0.13 19.30
N THR A 208 2.65 0.55 18.19
CA THR A 208 3.18 1.61 17.33
C THR A 208 3.21 2.97 18.01
N ASP A 209 2.28 3.26 18.91
CA ASP A 209 2.28 4.50 19.70
C ASP A 209 3.38 4.51 20.77
N SER A 210 3.74 3.32 21.30
CA SER A 210 4.78 3.20 22.33
C SER A 210 6.20 3.16 21.76
N GLU A 211 6.41 2.47 20.66
CA GLU A 211 7.73 2.24 20.06
C GLU A 211 8.04 3.22 18.92
N GLY A 212 7.00 3.82 18.34
CA GLY A 212 7.09 4.64 17.12
C GLY A 212 7.36 3.82 15.86
N GLY A 213 7.15 4.46 14.68
CA GLY A 213 7.53 3.87 13.41
C GLY A 213 6.42 3.08 12.71
N GLU A 214 6.84 2.24 11.77
CA GLU A 214 5.97 1.40 10.95
C GLU A 214 6.12 -0.07 11.35
N VAL A 215 5.01 -0.80 11.38
CA VAL A 215 5.00 -2.26 11.58
C VAL A 215 5.05 -2.93 10.20
N ASN A 216 6.11 -3.66 9.93
CA ASN A 216 6.24 -4.47 8.73
C ASN A 216 5.44 -5.78 8.85
N SER A 217 5.28 -6.49 7.74
CA SER A 217 4.50 -7.74 7.67
C SER A 217 4.98 -8.80 8.68
N LYS A 218 6.28 -8.98 8.85
CA LYS A 218 6.85 -9.93 9.81
C LYS A 218 6.52 -9.56 11.25
N ASN A 219 6.73 -8.30 11.63
CA ASN A 219 6.41 -7.83 12.98
C ASN A 219 4.89 -7.91 13.24
N MET A 220 4.06 -7.70 12.21
CA MET A 220 2.61 -7.89 12.29
C MET A 220 2.24 -9.32 12.66
N TRP A 221 2.90 -10.30 12.04
CA TRP A 221 2.74 -11.70 12.38
C TRP A 221 3.18 -12.03 13.81
N ASP A 222 4.35 -11.52 14.23
CA ASP A 222 4.88 -11.76 15.56
C ASP A 222 3.94 -11.21 16.66
N ILE A 223 3.36 -10.02 16.42
CA ILE A 223 2.34 -9.44 17.30
C ILE A 223 1.08 -10.32 17.33
N PHE A 224 0.61 -10.76 16.16
CA PHE A 224 -0.57 -11.60 16.05
C PHE A 224 -0.38 -12.94 16.77
N ALA A 225 0.76 -13.59 16.56
CA ALA A 225 1.09 -14.85 17.21
C ALA A 225 1.12 -14.69 18.73
N THR A 226 1.79 -13.67 19.23
CA THR A 226 1.87 -13.38 20.67
C THR A 226 0.49 -13.13 21.27
N GLU A 227 -0.40 -12.40 20.60
CA GLU A 227 -1.69 -12.01 21.15
C GLU A 227 -2.75 -13.12 21.05
N PHE A 228 -2.76 -13.89 19.96
CA PHE A 228 -3.84 -14.83 19.68
C PHE A 228 -3.45 -16.32 19.65
N LEU A 229 -2.17 -16.65 19.41
CA LEU A 229 -1.74 -18.05 19.25
C LEU A 229 -0.95 -18.55 20.45
N ASP A 230 -0.01 -17.75 20.95
CA ASP A 230 0.95 -18.18 21.98
C ASP A 230 0.60 -17.64 23.38
N ARG A 231 -0.60 -17.10 23.54
CA ARG A 231 -1.04 -16.49 24.78
C ARG A 231 -1.43 -17.56 25.79
N GLU A 232 -0.65 -17.67 26.87
CA GLU A 232 -0.86 -18.61 27.98
C GLU A 232 -1.52 -17.98 29.22
N ALA A 233 -1.68 -16.67 29.24
CA ALA A 233 -2.32 -15.95 30.34
C ALA A 233 -3.48 -15.07 29.81
N PRO A 234 -4.56 -14.90 30.59
CA PRO A 234 -4.79 -15.38 31.95
C PRO A 234 -5.25 -16.84 32.05
N LEU A 235 -5.43 -17.53 30.90
CA LEU A 235 -5.92 -18.91 30.82
C LEU A 235 -4.92 -19.75 30.00
N ALA A 236 -4.36 -20.78 30.59
CA ALA A 236 -3.59 -21.81 29.91
C ALA A 236 -4.32 -23.14 29.92
N VAL A 237 -4.26 -23.88 28.81
CA VAL A 237 -4.81 -25.23 28.70
C VAL A 237 -3.65 -26.22 28.70
N GLU A 238 -3.56 -27.04 29.75
CA GLU A 238 -2.47 -28.00 29.90
C GLU A 238 -2.75 -29.32 29.19
N ALA A 239 -4.00 -29.78 29.25
CA ALA A 239 -4.44 -31.02 28.63
C ALA A 239 -5.97 -30.97 28.40
N PHE A 240 -6.43 -31.67 27.40
CA PHE A 240 -7.85 -31.90 27.19
C PHE A 240 -8.12 -33.28 26.62
N HIS A 241 -9.32 -33.79 26.91
CA HIS A 241 -9.86 -35.03 26.38
C HIS A 241 -11.23 -34.78 25.77
N MET A 242 -11.46 -35.31 24.56
CA MET A 242 -12.74 -35.23 23.86
C MET A 242 -13.34 -36.63 23.72
N ASP A 243 -14.61 -36.77 24.05
CA ASP A 243 -15.39 -37.99 23.82
C ASP A 243 -16.50 -37.72 22.80
N ASN A 244 -16.42 -38.45 21.67
CA ASN A 244 -17.39 -38.42 20.58
C ASN A 244 -18.27 -39.69 20.57
N SER A 245 -18.36 -40.42 21.66
CA SER A 245 -19.07 -41.70 21.63
C SER A 245 -20.57 -41.50 21.37
N PRO A 246 -21.21 -42.39 20.59
CA PRO A 246 -22.67 -42.37 20.36
C PRO A 246 -23.51 -42.45 21.63
N ALA A 247 -22.92 -42.87 22.74
CA ALA A 247 -23.56 -42.92 24.06
C ALA A 247 -23.85 -41.51 24.64
N ALA A 248 -23.23 -40.46 24.12
CA ALA A 248 -23.45 -39.07 24.51
C ALA A 248 -24.64 -38.40 23.79
N GLY A 249 -25.49 -39.14 23.10
CA GLY A 249 -26.67 -38.58 22.43
C GLY A 249 -26.41 -37.77 21.20
N GLY A 250 -25.17 -37.87 20.61
CA GLY A 250 -24.74 -37.12 19.42
C GLY A 250 -23.98 -35.85 19.75
N ASP A 251 -23.88 -35.44 21.00
CA ASP A 251 -23.08 -34.33 21.47
C ASP A 251 -21.63 -34.75 21.75
N VAL A 252 -20.70 -33.85 21.58
CA VAL A 252 -19.30 -34.01 21.99
C VAL A 252 -19.13 -33.54 23.41
N ALA A 253 -18.46 -34.35 24.25
CA ALA A 253 -18.06 -33.98 25.59
C ALA A 253 -16.56 -33.64 25.63
N VAL A 254 -16.19 -32.55 26.31
CA VAL A 254 -14.81 -32.13 26.55
C VAL A 254 -14.56 -32.04 28.03
N THR A 255 -13.41 -32.58 28.46
CA THR A 255 -12.85 -32.37 29.81
C THR A 255 -11.45 -31.80 29.62
N ALA A 256 -11.15 -30.65 30.22
CA ALA A 256 -9.87 -30.00 30.11
C ALA A 256 -9.29 -29.64 31.48
N THR A 257 -7.96 -29.75 31.59
CA THR A 257 -7.21 -29.22 32.73
C THR A 257 -6.68 -27.85 32.33
N VAL A 258 -7.09 -26.84 33.08
CA VAL A 258 -6.78 -25.43 32.78
C VAL A 258 -6.13 -24.75 34.00
N THR A 259 -5.27 -23.79 33.71
CA THR A 259 -4.73 -22.87 34.72
C THR A 259 -5.27 -21.49 34.43
N PHE A 260 -6.08 -20.92 35.29
CA PHE A 260 -6.63 -19.57 35.19
C PHE A 260 -6.07 -18.70 36.32
N ARG A 261 -5.35 -17.63 35.93
CA ARG A 261 -4.68 -16.70 36.89
C ARG A 261 -3.81 -17.42 37.94
N GLY A 262 -3.18 -18.52 37.53
CA GLY A 262 -2.32 -19.31 38.41
C GLY A 262 -3.01 -20.43 39.19
N GLU A 263 -4.34 -20.50 39.13
CA GLU A 263 -5.09 -21.57 39.79
C GLU A 263 -5.44 -22.68 38.79
N LYS A 264 -5.03 -23.91 39.12
CA LYS A 264 -5.29 -25.09 38.30
C LYS A 264 -6.64 -25.70 38.63
N SER A 265 -7.44 -25.99 37.59
CA SER A 265 -8.76 -26.62 37.74
C SER A 265 -9.05 -27.57 36.58
N THR A 266 -10.03 -28.42 36.76
CA THR A 266 -10.60 -29.27 35.71
C THR A 266 -11.98 -28.76 35.35
N VAL A 267 -12.19 -28.47 34.06
CA VAL A 267 -13.47 -28.00 33.52
C VAL A 267 -14.03 -29.00 32.53
N SER A 268 -15.35 -29.05 32.40
CA SER A 268 -16.04 -29.98 31.50
C SER A 268 -17.22 -29.30 30.84
N GLY A 269 -17.45 -29.59 29.55
CA GLY A 269 -18.57 -29.05 28.78
C GLY A 269 -19.00 -30.01 27.67
N THR A 270 -20.23 -29.82 27.20
CA THR A 270 -20.81 -30.57 26.08
C THR A 270 -21.32 -29.61 25.02
N GLY A 271 -21.33 -30.05 23.76
CA GLY A 271 -21.83 -29.26 22.65
C GLY A 271 -22.05 -30.10 21.40
N ASN A 272 -22.70 -29.51 20.41
CA ASN A 272 -22.99 -30.14 19.12
C ASN A 272 -21.74 -30.38 18.23
N GLY A 273 -20.57 -30.04 18.75
CA GLY A 273 -19.27 -30.26 18.12
C GLY A 273 -18.11 -29.88 19.05
N PRO A 274 -16.87 -30.24 18.68
CA PRO A 274 -15.70 -30.05 19.54
C PRO A 274 -15.49 -28.60 20.01
N ILE A 275 -15.65 -27.62 19.14
CA ILE A 275 -15.48 -26.21 19.48
C ILE A 275 -16.55 -25.73 20.47
N ALA A 276 -17.81 -26.10 20.21
CA ALA A 276 -18.91 -25.73 21.09
C ALA A 276 -18.75 -26.39 22.48
N ALA A 277 -18.39 -27.67 22.54
CA ALA A 277 -18.14 -28.38 23.79
C ALA A 277 -16.98 -27.73 24.57
N TYR A 278 -15.92 -27.36 23.91
CA TYR A 278 -14.77 -26.71 24.52
C TYR A 278 -15.11 -25.29 25.03
N ALA A 279 -15.80 -24.48 24.23
CA ALA A 279 -16.26 -23.16 24.66
C ALA A 279 -17.21 -23.21 25.85
N ASN A 280 -18.07 -24.25 25.92
CA ASN A 280 -18.99 -24.44 27.05
C ASN A 280 -18.30 -25.00 28.31
N ALA A 281 -17.08 -25.57 28.15
CA ALA A 281 -16.28 -26.04 29.28
C ALA A 281 -15.55 -24.90 29.99
N LEU A 282 -15.11 -23.86 29.24
CA LEU A 282 -14.41 -22.67 29.75
C LEU A 282 -15.37 -21.63 30.29
#